data_683da398d399518a03daa2373ec408e4
#
_entry.id   683da398d399518a03daa2373ec408e4
#
_cell.length_a   1.000
_cell.length_b   1.000
_cell.length_c   1.000
_cell.angle_alpha   90.00
_cell.angle_beta   90.00
_cell.angle_gamma   90.00
#
_symmetry.space_group_name_H-M   'P 1'
#
loop_
_entity.id
_entity.type
_entity.pdbx_description
1 polymer ?
#
loop_
_entity_poly.entity_id
_entity_poly.type
_entity_poly.pdbx_seq_one_letter_code
_entity_poly.pdbx_strand_id
1 'polypeptide(L)'
;MMMTLANTAPLMSNENYKTRFFAEYAQTKIRYEKLKALCDEIEAATMMGDPVLEPPHDCPLSLLRQQQHAMGEYLHCLELRAVIERVDLDMMEA
;
A
#
# COMPACT_ATOMS: atom_id res chain seq x y z
N MET A 1 17.31 1.67 -2.76
CA MET A 1 16.34 2.54 -3.48
C MET A 1 14.94 1.95 -3.34
N MET A 2 13.99 2.79 -2.95
CA MET A 2 12.63 2.31 -2.79
C MET A 2 11.94 2.12 -4.13
N MET A 3 11.18 1.04 -4.26
CA MET A 3 10.40 0.77 -5.45
C MET A 3 9.22 1.74 -5.55
N THR A 4 8.92 2.20 -6.75
CA THR A 4 7.77 3.06 -7.04
C THR A 4 6.70 2.26 -7.79
N LEU A 5 5.48 2.83 -7.91
CA LEU A 5 4.43 2.20 -8.72
C LEU A 5 4.89 1.99 -10.17
N ALA A 6 5.62 2.95 -10.73
CA ALA A 6 6.14 2.84 -12.08
C ALA A 6 7.09 1.65 -12.24
N ASN A 7 7.86 1.33 -11.20
CA ASN A 7 8.78 0.19 -11.21
C ASN A 7 8.04 -1.15 -11.21
N THR A 8 6.80 -1.19 -10.68
CA THR A 8 6.04 -2.44 -10.61
C THR A 8 5.34 -2.78 -11.92
N ALA A 9 5.07 -1.79 -12.76
CA ALA A 9 4.27 -1.98 -13.97
C ALA A 9 4.84 -3.05 -14.90
N PRO A 10 6.13 -3.03 -15.30
CA PRO A 10 6.66 -4.06 -16.17
C PRO A 10 6.72 -5.44 -15.53
N LEU A 11 6.81 -5.50 -14.19
CA LEU A 11 6.88 -6.77 -13.46
C LEU A 11 5.52 -7.49 -13.46
N MET A 12 4.41 -6.72 -13.57
CA MET A 12 3.06 -7.27 -13.57
C MET A 12 2.78 -8.17 -14.77
N SER A 13 3.50 -7.98 -15.87
CA SER A 13 3.32 -8.78 -17.08
C SER A 13 4.43 -9.82 -17.29
N ASN A 14 5.27 -10.05 -16.28
CA ASN A 14 6.33 -11.05 -16.37
C ASN A 14 5.74 -12.46 -16.44
N GLU A 15 6.40 -13.37 -17.18
CA GLU A 15 5.94 -14.75 -17.32
C GLU A 15 6.05 -15.56 -16.04
N ASN A 16 7.00 -15.22 -15.16
CA ASN A 16 7.17 -15.90 -13.88
C ASN A 16 6.13 -15.42 -12.89
N TYR A 17 5.28 -16.33 -12.38
CA TYR A 17 4.22 -15.95 -11.45
C TYR A 17 4.75 -15.38 -10.14
N LYS A 18 5.93 -15.79 -9.70
CA LYS A 18 6.53 -15.27 -8.47
C LYS A 18 6.93 -13.80 -8.63
N THR A 19 7.39 -13.42 -9.84
CA THR A 19 7.68 -12.03 -10.16
C THR A 19 6.39 -11.20 -10.17
N ARG A 20 5.32 -11.74 -10.78
CA ARG A 20 4.01 -11.07 -10.77
C ARG A 20 3.45 -10.95 -9.35
N PHE A 21 3.62 -12.00 -8.54
CA PHE A 21 3.20 -12.00 -7.14
C PHE A 21 3.91 -10.88 -6.37
N PHE A 22 5.23 -10.82 -6.51
CA PHE A 22 6.03 -9.76 -5.89
C PHE A 22 5.56 -8.38 -6.33
N ALA A 23 5.30 -8.20 -7.63
CA ALA A 23 4.85 -6.93 -8.17
C ALA A 23 3.49 -6.51 -7.57
N GLU A 24 2.55 -7.46 -7.44
CA GLU A 24 1.25 -7.20 -6.82
C GLU A 24 1.42 -6.78 -5.36
N TYR A 25 2.25 -7.47 -4.62
CA TYR A 25 2.53 -7.12 -3.22
C TYR A 25 3.15 -5.73 -3.13
N ALA A 26 4.18 -5.47 -3.91
CA ALA A 26 4.88 -4.18 -3.92
C ALA A 26 3.93 -3.03 -4.27
N GLN A 27 3.11 -3.21 -5.30
CA GLN A 27 2.16 -2.20 -5.74
C GLN A 27 1.11 -1.92 -4.65
N THR A 28 0.56 -2.97 -4.07
CA THR A 28 -0.45 -2.84 -3.02
C THR A 28 0.14 -2.18 -1.77
N LYS A 29 1.36 -2.55 -1.39
CA LYS A 29 2.02 -1.97 -0.22
C LYS A 29 2.30 -0.48 -0.40
N ILE A 30 2.76 -0.07 -1.57
CA ILE A 30 2.99 1.34 -1.87
C ILE A 30 1.69 2.13 -1.74
N ARG A 31 0.59 1.61 -2.31
CA ARG A 31 -0.72 2.25 -2.23
C ARG A 31 -1.26 2.29 -0.80
N TYR A 32 -1.06 1.22 -0.05
CA TYR A 32 -1.46 1.13 1.35
C TYR A 32 -0.76 2.20 2.19
N GLU A 33 0.56 2.33 2.04
CA GLU A 33 1.32 3.30 2.81
C GLU A 33 0.96 4.74 2.48
N LYS A 34 0.67 5.03 1.20
CA LYS A 34 0.21 6.35 0.79
C LYS A 34 -1.17 6.67 1.36
N LEU A 35 -2.07 5.71 1.35
CA LEU A 35 -3.41 5.89 1.92
C LEU A 35 -3.34 6.08 3.42
N LYS A 36 -2.51 5.28 4.10
CA LYS A 36 -2.30 5.41 5.54
C LYS A 36 -1.78 6.80 5.89
N ALA A 37 -0.79 7.30 5.14
CA ALA A 37 -0.24 8.63 5.37
C ALA A 37 -1.30 9.72 5.19
N LEU A 38 -2.12 9.62 4.16
CA LEU A 38 -3.21 10.57 3.92
C LEU A 38 -4.21 10.55 5.09
N CYS A 39 -4.62 9.36 5.52
CA CYS A 39 -5.54 9.22 6.64
C CYS A 39 -4.97 9.80 7.92
N ASP A 40 -3.68 9.55 8.18
CA ASP A 40 -3.01 10.08 9.37
C ASP A 40 -2.97 11.61 9.34
N GLU A 41 -2.72 12.20 8.18
CA GLU A 41 -2.71 13.67 8.04
C GLU A 41 -4.09 14.28 8.28
N ILE A 42 -5.14 13.65 7.76
CA ILE A 42 -6.51 14.11 7.97
C ILE A 42 -6.87 14.03 9.46
N GLU A 43 -6.55 12.89 10.08
CA GLU A 43 -6.84 12.68 11.50
C GLU A 43 -6.08 13.68 12.38
N ALA A 44 -4.81 13.89 12.09
CA ALA A 44 -3.99 14.84 12.85
C ALA A 44 -4.53 16.27 12.72
N ALA A 45 -4.93 16.69 11.52
CA ALA A 45 -5.53 18.00 11.31
C ALA A 45 -6.81 18.16 12.13
N THR A 46 -7.64 17.12 12.19
CA THR A 46 -8.87 17.12 12.99
C THR A 46 -8.54 17.24 14.48
N MET A 47 -7.56 16.48 14.95
CA MET A 47 -7.16 16.52 16.37
C MET A 47 -6.57 17.87 16.77
N MET A 48 -5.88 18.53 15.85
CA MET A 48 -5.33 19.88 16.09
C MET A 48 -6.37 20.98 15.94
N GLY A 49 -7.53 20.67 15.35
CA GLY A 49 -8.57 21.65 15.12
C GLY A 49 -8.19 22.68 14.06
N ASP A 50 -7.28 22.33 13.15
CA ASP A 50 -6.77 23.24 12.13
C ASP A 50 -7.11 22.72 10.72
N PRO A 51 -8.22 23.20 10.12
CA PRO A 51 -8.63 22.74 8.81
C PRO A 51 -7.65 23.12 7.67
N VAL A 52 -6.77 24.09 7.91
CA VAL A 52 -5.77 24.49 6.92
C VAL A 52 -4.74 23.38 6.71
N LEU A 53 -4.49 22.55 7.76
CA LEU A 53 -3.55 21.43 7.69
C LEU A 53 -4.15 20.20 7.05
N GLU A 54 -5.47 20.16 6.85
CA GLU A 54 -6.11 18.98 6.28
C GLU A 54 -5.84 18.92 4.77
N PRO A 55 -5.24 17.83 4.27
CA PRO A 55 -5.03 17.67 2.83
C PRO A 55 -6.36 17.53 2.09
N PRO A 56 -6.43 17.97 0.82
CA PRO A 56 -7.68 17.85 0.06
C PRO A 56 -8.06 16.38 -0.16
N HIS A 57 -9.33 16.06 0.10
CA HIS A 57 -9.88 14.74 -0.14
C HIS A 57 -11.39 14.83 -0.34
N ASP A 58 -11.94 13.97 -1.20
CA ASP A 58 -13.37 13.94 -1.49
C ASP A 58 -14.10 12.91 -0.63
N CYS A 59 -13.46 11.78 -0.35
CA CYS A 59 -14.07 10.73 0.44
C CYS A 59 -13.94 11.01 1.94
N PRO A 60 -14.94 10.63 2.73
CA PRO A 60 -14.85 10.77 4.19
C PRO A 60 -13.74 9.87 4.76
N LEU A 61 -13.13 10.33 5.85
CA LEU A 61 -12.05 9.61 6.50
C LEU A 61 -12.47 8.18 6.87
N SER A 62 -13.71 8.00 7.32
CA SER A 62 -14.20 6.67 7.71
C SER A 62 -14.09 5.66 6.57
N LEU A 63 -14.42 6.06 5.34
CA LEU A 63 -14.32 5.19 4.18
C LEU A 63 -12.86 4.93 3.81
N LEU A 64 -12.03 5.96 3.86
CA LEU A 64 -10.60 5.81 3.57
C LEU A 64 -9.92 4.87 4.58
N ARG A 65 -10.29 4.97 5.86
CA ARG A 65 -9.77 4.04 6.89
C ARG A 65 -10.25 2.62 6.66
N GLN A 66 -11.50 2.45 6.23
CA GLN A 66 -12.03 1.11 5.89
C GLN A 66 -11.21 0.49 4.75
N GLN A 67 -10.91 1.26 3.72
CA GLN A 67 -10.08 0.81 2.61
C GLN A 67 -8.67 0.47 3.09
N GLN A 68 -8.09 1.30 3.94
CA GLN A 68 -6.77 1.06 4.52
C GLN A 68 -6.72 -0.28 5.24
N HIS A 69 -7.72 -0.56 6.08
CA HIS A 69 -7.79 -1.82 6.82
C HIS A 69 -7.92 -3.02 5.89
N ALA A 70 -8.76 -2.92 4.87
CA ALA A 70 -8.93 -3.99 3.89
C ALA A 70 -7.64 -4.29 3.14
N MET A 71 -6.90 -3.25 2.76
CA MET A 71 -5.61 -3.40 2.09
C MET A 71 -4.58 -4.04 3.03
N GLY A 72 -4.59 -3.67 4.30
CA GLY A 72 -3.69 -4.25 5.30
C GLY A 72 -3.93 -5.74 5.49
N GLU A 73 -5.19 -6.16 5.53
CA GLU A 73 -5.55 -7.58 5.63
C GLU A 73 -5.11 -8.34 4.38
N TYR A 74 -5.30 -7.73 3.21
CA TYR A 74 -4.88 -8.33 1.95
C TYR A 74 -3.36 -8.51 1.90
N LEU A 75 -2.61 -7.49 2.30
CA LEU A 75 -1.15 -7.57 2.37
C LEU A 75 -0.70 -8.69 3.30
N HIS A 76 -1.37 -8.86 4.44
CA HIS A 76 -1.04 -9.93 5.38
C HIS A 76 -1.25 -11.30 4.73
N CYS A 77 -2.33 -11.47 3.98
CA CYS A 77 -2.56 -12.72 3.24
C CYS A 77 -1.45 -12.98 2.23
N LEU A 78 -1.01 -11.96 1.51
CA LEU A 78 0.08 -12.11 0.56
C LEU A 78 1.39 -12.46 1.26
N GLU A 79 1.64 -11.89 2.44
CA GLU A 79 2.84 -12.20 3.22
C GLU A 79 2.86 -13.65 3.67
N LEU A 80 1.72 -14.17 4.14
CA LEU A 80 1.60 -15.58 4.51
C LEU A 80 1.78 -16.48 3.30
N ARG A 81 1.17 -16.13 2.18
CA ARG A 81 1.34 -16.89 0.94
C ARG A 81 2.79 -16.88 0.46
N ALA A 82 3.47 -15.75 0.61
CA ALA A 82 4.87 -15.65 0.20
C ALA A 82 5.75 -16.62 0.98
N VAL A 83 5.48 -16.79 2.28
CA VAL A 83 6.21 -17.77 3.09
C VAL A 83 5.94 -19.19 2.59
N ILE A 84 4.68 -19.50 2.33
CA ILE A 84 4.26 -20.85 1.89
C ILE A 84 4.79 -21.16 0.49
N GLU A 85 4.67 -20.21 -0.41
CA GLU A 85 5.04 -20.37 -1.83
C GLU A 85 6.49 -20.02 -2.10
N ARG A 86 7.23 -19.60 -1.08
CA ARG A 86 8.66 -19.25 -1.18
C ARG A 86 8.91 -18.13 -2.16
N VAL A 87 8.13 -17.07 -2.07
CA VAL A 87 8.33 -15.84 -2.83
C VAL A 87 9.12 -14.87 -1.96
N ASP A 88 10.21 -14.34 -2.51
CA ASP A 88 11.05 -13.37 -1.81
C ASP A 88 10.46 -11.97 -1.94
N LEU A 89 9.95 -11.43 -0.85
CA LEU A 89 9.38 -10.07 -0.82
C LEU A 89 10.41 -9.00 -0.46
N ASP A 90 11.62 -9.40 -0.08
CA ASP A 90 12.68 -8.47 0.29
C ASP A 90 13.26 -7.73 -0.92
N MET A 91 12.93 -8.17 -2.13
CA MET A 91 13.32 -7.50 -3.36
C MET A 91 12.86 -6.04 -3.43
N MET A 92 11.89 -5.65 -2.59
CA MET A 92 11.39 -4.27 -2.55
C MET A 92 12.44 -3.26 -2.08
N GLU A 93 13.45 -3.71 -1.35
CA GLU A 93 14.47 -2.86 -0.74
C GLU A 93 15.83 -2.99 -1.44
N ALA A 94 15.78 -3.19 -2.73
CA ALA A 94 17.00 -3.29 -3.52
C ALA A 94 17.75 -1.98 -3.58
#